data_37c6abf9ee8f43833039116e2607b337
#
_entry.id   37c6abf9ee8f43833039116e2607b337
#
_cell.length_a   1.000
_cell.length_b   1.000
_cell.length_c   1.000
_cell.angle_alpha   90.00
_cell.angle_beta   90.00
_cell.angle_gamma   90.00
#
_symmetry.space_group_name_H-M   'P 1'
#
loop_
_entity.id
_entity.type
_entity.pdbx_description
1 polymer ?
#
loop_
_entity_poly.entity_id
_entity_poly.type
_entity_poly.pdbx_seq_one_letter_code
_entity_poly.pdbx_strand_id
1 'polypeptide(L)'
;MDAETEWQLDQQFINSLDLNTFNQIYSQITVPNKNLVILARTPEKEGLAIPTAEQIKAVIAEVEAAEIEPYKDDTVILPLIGDDVVLKGSKVKKTQENDSLGYTEWTLKNGIKVIVRPTTLKADEVRISAVSKGGKSLLSDADLFTGDLLPMVMSQSGISKFSATELAKQLTGKNAYASVGVADYEHAVNAGGSPKDIETILQLIYLNFTDPRFDQTDLDNLKKMYVPYFVNMEKDPNYIASKQYIETVYGNHPRRQMTNSKMFDGLTLESLANVHKMLFSYANDFRFVIAGNVDLNTLKPLVEKYIGSLPTAKQSQYSVQDDGVRVVKGEVTNDFTAEMQQPKVSVFLTFSGDLADNAKNRLVLD
;
A
#
# COMPACT_ATOMS: atom_id res chain seq x y z
N MET A 1 12.29 -7.07 37.25
CA MET A 1 10.92 -7.62 37.19
C MET A 1 10.94 -8.69 36.12
N ASP A 2 10.35 -9.84 36.32
CA ASP A 2 10.24 -10.83 35.27
C ASP A 2 9.05 -10.50 34.36
N ALA A 3 9.03 -11.09 33.15
CA ALA A 3 8.04 -10.78 32.12
C ALA A 3 6.60 -11.13 32.56
N GLU A 4 6.42 -12.15 33.40
CA GLU A 4 5.10 -12.53 33.92
C GLU A 4 4.55 -11.48 34.88
N THR A 5 5.38 -10.99 35.80
CA THR A 5 5.01 -9.93 36.75
C THR A 5 4.69 -8.62 36.00
N GLU A 6 5.51 -8.27 34.99
CA GLU A 6 5.29 -7.08 34.16
C GLU A 6 3.94 -7.17 33.43
N TRP A 7 3.66 -8.31 32.80
CA TRP A 7 2.39 -8.55 32.11
C TRP A 7 1.18 -8.48 33.05
N GLN A 8 1.28 -9.03 34.26
CA GLN A 8 0.19 -8.97 35.25
C GLN A 8 -0.08 -7.53 35.70
N LEU A 9 0.98 -6.73 35.90
CA LEU A 9 0.84 -5.32 36.25
C LEU A 9 0.23 -4.51 35.11
N ASP A 10 0.64 -4.77 33.89
CA ASP A 10 0.07 -4.12 32.69
C ASP A 10 -1.43 -4.45 32.55
N GLN A 11 -1.83 -5.71 32.75
CA GLN A 11 -3.23 -6.10 32.73
C GLN A 11 -4.03 -5.40 33.82
N GLN A 12 -3.50 -5.33 35.06
CA GLN A 12 -4.15 -4.61 36.14
C GLN A 12 -4.29 -3.13 35.83
N PHE A 13 -3.23 -2.50 35.31
CA PHE A 13 -3.25 -1.09 34.94
C PHE A 13 -4.26 -0.82 33.82
N ILE A 14 -4.21 -1.56 32.73
CA ILE A 14 -5.13 -1.41 31.59
C ILE A 14 -6.59 -1.57 32.04
N ASN A 15 -6.88 -2.57 32.85
CA ASN A 15 -8.22 -2.83 33.35
C ASN A 15 -8.69 -1.77 34.37
N SER A 16 -7.79 -1.02 34.97
CA SER A 16 -8.13 0.08 35.92
C SER A 16 -8.37 1.42 35.22
N LEU A 17 -8.01 1.54 33.90
CA LEU A 17 -8.20 2.77 33.15
C LEU A 17 -9.68 3.01 32.86
N ASP A 18 -10.19 4.11 33.32
CA ASP A 18 -11.51 4.65 32.97
C ASP A 18 -11.36 6.02 32.28
N LEU A 19 -12.44 6.52 31.71
CA LEU A 19 -12.48 7.79 31.03
C LEU A 19 -12.04 8.96 31.92
N ASN A 20 -12.37 8.93 33.20
CA ASN A 20 -12.00 9.98 34.17
C ASN A 20 -10.50 10.00 34.42
N THR A 21 -9.88 8.82 34.58
CA THR A 21 -8.45 8.66 34.77
C THR A 21 -7.72 9.19 33.53
N PHE A 22 -8.21 8.85 32.34
CA PHE A 22 -7.64 9.34 31.06
C PHE A 22 -7.72 10.85 30.95
N ASN A 23 -8.89 11.44 31.23
CA ASN A 23 -9.09 12.88 31.20
C ASN A 23 -8.24 13.62 32.24
N GLN A 24 -8.02 13.05 33.42
CA GLN A 24 -7.15 13.61 34.46
C GLN A 24 -5.69 13.62 34.00
N ILE A 25 -5.20 12.51 33.44
CA ILE A 25 -3.82 12.44 32.92
C ILE A 25 -3.66 13.45 31.76
N TYR A 26 -4.62 13.48 30.82
CA TYR A 26 -4.57 14.39 29.69
C TYR A 26 -4.58 15.86 30.09
N SER A 27 -5.41 16.23 31.07
CA SER A 27 -5.49 17.60 31.58
C SER A 27 -4.17 18.07 32.26
N GLN A 28 -3.36 17.15 32.80
CA GLN A 28 -2.06 17.47 33.35
C GLN A 28 -0.99 17.71 32.27
N ILE A 29 -1.13 17.02 31.14
CA ILE A 29 -0.20 17.15 29.99
C ILE A 29 -0.51 18.42 29.18
N THR A 30 -1.78 18.75 29.05
CA THR A 30 -2.30 19.84 28.20
C THR A 30 -2.64 21.11 29.00
N VAL A 31 -1.81 21.47 30.00
CA VAL A 31 -2.04 22.70 30.76
C VAL A 31 -1.95 23.91 29.82
N PRO A 32 -3.03 24.71 29.67
CA PRO A 32 -3.03 25.87 28.79
C PRO A 32 -1.87 26.82 29.07
N ASN A 33 -1.19 27.29 28.02
CA ASN A 33 -0.12 28.29 28.07
C ASN A 33 1.09 27.96 28.96
N LYS A 34 1.24 26.74 29.44
CA LYS A 34 2.40 26.33 30.22
C LYS A 34 3.39 25.58 29.32
N ASN A 35 4.63 26.11 29.24
CA ASN A 35 5.70 25.57 28.38
C ASN A 35 5.33 25.51 26.89
N LEU A 36 4.44 26.38 26.43
CA LEU A 36 4.02 26.44 25.03
C LEU A 36 5.08 27.18 24.19
N VAL A 37 5.62 26.49 23.18
CA VAL A 37 6.47 27.07 22.14
C VAL A 37 5.77 26.93 20.81
N ILE A 38 5.55 28.04 20.12
CA ILE A 38 4.90 28.06 18.82
C ILE A 38 5.94 28.45 17.77
N LEU A 39 6.10 27.60 16.77
CA LEU A 39 6.96 27.82 15.62
C LEU A 39 6.10 27.87 14.35
N ALA A 40 5.91 29.07 13.79
CA ALA A 40 5.26 29.25 12.50
C ALA A 40 6.30 29.22 11.39
N ARG A 41 6.20 28.27 10.45
CA ARG A 41 7.03 28.21 9.24
C ARG A 41 6.15 28.46 8.03
N THR A 42 6.48 29.51 7.29
CA THR A 42 5.77 29.86 6.05
C THR A 42 6.78 30.08 4.93
N PRO A 43 6.47 29.73 3.68
CA PRO A 43 7.34 30.08 2.56
C PRO A 43 7.33 31.59 2.39
N GLU A 44 8.48 32.16 2.07
CA GLU A 44 8.58 33.56 1.63
C GLU A 44 8.08 33.65 0.18
N LYS A 45 6.85 34.14 0.01
CA LYS A 45 6.20 34.23 -1.29
C LYS A 45 5.42 35.55 -1.36
N GLU A 46 5.57 36.28 -2.47
CA GLU A 46 4.84 37.52 -2.72
C GLU A 46 3.34 37.29 -2.62
N GLY A 47 2.64 38.14 -1.87
CA GLY A 47 1.18 38.06 -1.63
C GLY A 47 0.78 37.06 -0.53
N LEU A 48 1.72 36.35 0.12
CA LEU A 48 1.42 35.50 1.26
C LEU A 48 1.51 36.29 2.57
N ALA A 49 0.41 36.42 3.29
CA ALA A 49 0.42 37.03 4.61
C ALA A 49 1.05 36.07 5.64
N ILE A 50 2.12 36.51 6.27
CA ILE A 50 2.74 35.78 7.40
C ILE A 50 1.99 36.18 8.67
N PRO A 51 1.41 35.21 9.43
CA PRO A 51 0.69 35.55 10.65
C PRO A 51 1.63 36.16 11.70
N THR A 52 1.20 37.24 12.35
CA THR A 52 1.95 37.84 13.45
C THR A 52 1.79 37.03 14.74
N ALA A 53 2.69 37.22 15.70
CA ALA A 53 2.57 36.59 17.01
C ALA A 53 1.25 36.93 17.73
N GLU A 54 0.76 38.16 17.55
CA GLU A 54 -0.49 38.61 18.10
C GLU A 54 -1.70 37.89 17.47
N GLN A 55 -1.69 37.72 16.14
CA GLN A 55 -2.73 36.97 15.43
C GLN A 55 -2.77 35.50 15.88
N ILE A 56 -1.59 34.86 16.03
CA ILE A 56 -1.52 33.49 16.51
C ILE A 56 -2.07 33.36 17.94
N LYS A 57 -1.67 34.29 18.86
CA LYS A 57 -2.20 34.34 20.22
C LYS A 57 -3.70 34.60 20.27
N ALA A 58 -4.22 35.44 19.36
CA ALA A 58 -5.65 35.72 19.28
C ALA A 58 -6.46 34.47 18.90
N VAL A 59 -5.98 33.69 17.93
CA VAL A 59 -6.62 32.41 17.54
C VAL A 59 -6.60 31.40 18.68
N ILE A 60 -5.51 31.31 19.45
CA ILE A 60 -5.46 30.43 20.62
C ILE A 60 -6.49 30.85 21.66
N ALA A 61 -6.54 32.15 21.99
CA ALA A 61 -7.50 32.66 22.96
C ALA A 61 -8.97 32.47 22.50
N GLU A 62 -9.24 32.60 21.20
CA GLU A 62 -10.54 32.35 20.60
C GLU A 62 -10.94 30.86 20.75
N VAL A 63 -10.03 29.94 20.44
CA VAL A 63 -10.27 28.49 20.59
C VAL A 63 -10.44 28.08 22.04
N GLU A 64 -9.64 28.65 22.95
CA GLU A 64 -9.75 28.40 24.40
C GLU A 64 -11.10 28.91 25.00
N ALA A 65 -11.64 30.00 24.43
CA ALA A 65 -12.91 30.57 24.83
C ALA A 65 -14.12 29.91 24.15
N ALA A 66 -13.90 29.14 23.10
CA ALA A 66 -14.96 28.52 22.32
C ALA A 66 -15.59 27.34 23.12
N GLU A 67 -16.92 27.25 23.10
CA GLU A 67 -17.63 26.08 23.57
C GLU A 67 -17.49 24.97 22.51
N ILE A 68 -16.61 23.98 22.79
CA ILE A 68 -16.35 22.86 21.89
C ILE A 68 -17.25 21.71 22.32
N GLU A 69 -18.17 21.29 21.42
CA GLU A 69 -18.97 20.09 21.66
C GLU A 69 -18.07 18.84 21.73
N PRO A 70 -18.37 17.90 22.67
CA PRO A 70 -17.64 16.65 22.74
C PRO A 70 -17.80 15.87 21.44
N TYR A 71 -16.70 15.21 21.02
CA TYR A 71 -16.75 14.29 19.90
C TYR A 71 -17.76 13.17 20.18
N LYS A 72 -18.69 12.97 19.27
CA LYS A 72 -19.64 11.85 19.29
C LYS A 72 -19.19 10.82 18.26
N ASP A 73 -18.93 9.61 18.69
CA ASP A 73 -18.66 8.52 17.78
C ASP A 73 -19.97 7.84 17.39
N ASP A 74 -20.51 8.23 16.24
CA ASP A 74 -21.72 7.62 15.66
C ASP A 74 -21.38 6.43 14.75
N THR A 75 -20.20 5.84 14.89
CA THR A 75 -19.76 4.74 14.04
C THR A 75 -20.59 3.49 14.29
N VAL A 76 -21.28 3.06 13.24
CA VAL A 76 -21.98 1.77 13.24
C VAL A 76 -21.01 0.71 12.70
N ILE A 77 -20.78 -0.35 13.48
CA ILE A 77 -20.00 -1.49 13.01
C ILE A 77 -20.85 -2.32 12.05
N LEU A 78 -20.41 -2.38 10.80
CA LEU A 78 -21.08 -3.08 9.71
C LEU A 78 -20.23 -4.25 9.22
N PRO A 79 -20.83 -5.29 8.63
CA PRO A 79 -20.06 -6.33 7.94
C PRO A 79 -19.26 -5.71 6.78
N LEU A 80 -17.99 -6.12 6.63
CA LEU A 80 -17.15 -5.67 5.51
C LEU A 80 -17.78 -6.05 4.16
N ILE A 81 -18.29 -7.27 4.05
CA ILE A 81 -19.06 -7.76 2.91
C ILE A 81 -20.53 -7.74 3.31
N GLY A 82 -21.35 -7.02 2.57
CA GLY A 82 -22.79 -6.92 2.84
C GLY A 82 -23.54 -8.24 2.58
N ASP A 83 -24.71 -8.39 3.17
CA ASP A 83 -25.56 -9.58 3.02
C ASP A 83 -26.14 -9.72 1.61
N ASP A 84 -26.11 -8.64 0.82
CA ASP A 84 -26.49 -8.59 -0.61
C ASP A 84 -25.44 -9.23 -1.53
N VAL A 85 -24.22 -9.44 -1.03
CA VAL A 85 -23.12 -10.07 -1.78
C VAL A 85 -23.18 -11.58 -1.67
N VAL A 86 -23.46 -12.27 -2.78
CA VAL A 86 -23.50 -13.73 -2.84
C VAL A 86 -22.10 -14.30 -3.05
N LEU A 87 -21.50 -14.84 -2.00
CA LEU A 87 -20.24 -15.59 -2.06
C LEU A 87 -20.52 -17.03 -2.52
N LYS A 88 -20.36 -17.30 -3.83
CA LYS A 88 -20.64 -18.61 -4.43
C LYS A 88 -19.71 -19.72 -3.93
N GLY A 89 -18.48 -19.34 -3.60
CA GLY A 89 -17.44 -20.26 -3.19
C GLY A 89 -16.97 -21.22 -4.28
N SER A 90 -15.87 -21.92 -4.01
CA SER A 90 -15.40 -23.00 -4.87
C SER A 90 -14.67 -24.03 -4.02
N LYS A 91 -15.17 -25.27 -4.07
CA LYS A 91 -14.60 -26.37 -3.26
C LYS A 91 -13.22 -26.79 -3.74
N VAL A 92 -12.38 -27.25 -2.82
CA VAL A 92 -11.12 -27.88 -3.15
C VAL A 92 -11.40 -29.13 -3.99
N LYS A 93 -10.81 -29.18 -5.19
CA LYS A 93 -10.87 -30.31 -6.13
C LYS A 93 -9.71 -31.29 -5.94
N LYS A 94 -8.53 -30.76 -5.59
CA LYS A 94 -7.30 -31.53 -5.43
C LYS A 94 -6.51 -31.00 -4.26
N THR A 95 -5.96 -31.89 -3.46
CA THR A 95 -4.99 -31.59 -2.39
C THR A 95 -3.69 -32.32 -2.71
N GLN A 96 -2.55 -31.64 -2.58
CA GLN A 96 -1.21 -32.17 -2.72
C GLN A 96 -0.37 -31.72 -1.53
N GLU A 97 0.32 -32.65 -0.93
CA GLU A 97 1.22 -32.39 0.19
C GLU A 97 2.67 -32.43 -0.29
N ASN A 98 3.49 -31.58 0.27
CA ASN A 98 4.93 -31.55 0.04
C ASN A 98 5.64 -31.62 1.40
N ASP A 99 5.97 -32.82 1.81
CA ASP A 99 6.56 -33.07 3.13
C ASP A 99 7.94 -32.44 3.28
N SER A 100 8.73 -32.37 2.20
CA SER A 100 10.09 -31.83 2.25
C SER A 100 10.11 -30.32 2.51
N LEU A 101 9.07 -29.60 2.07
CA LEU A 101 8.91 -28.15 2.26
C LEU A 101 7.81 -27.81 3.28
N GLY A 102 7.09 -28.80 3.78
CA GLY A 102 6.08 -28.66 4.83
C GLY A 102 4.88 -27.81 4.42
N TYR A 103 4.38 -27.95 3.20
CA TYR A 103 3.19 -27.24 2.75
C TYR A 103 2.14 -28.15 2.12
N THR A 104 0.90 -27.68 2.12
CA THR A 104 -0.21 -28.30 1.41
C THR A 104 -0.67 -27.36 0.29
N GLU A 105 -0.79 -27.88 -0.94
CA GLU A 105 -1.39 -27.14 -2.07
C GLU A 105 -2.83 -27.61 -2.29
N TRP A 106 -3.74 -26.66 -2.30
CA TRP A 106 -5.14 -26.85 -2.68
C TRP A 106 -5.37 -26.27 -4.08
N THR A 107 -5.95 -27.07 -4.97
CA THR A 107 -6.50 -26.58 -6.24
C THR A 107 -8.01 -26.57 -6.13
N LEU A 108 -8.63 -25.39 -6.26
CA LEU A 108 -10.07 -25.21 -6.23
C LEU A 108 -10.71 -25.60 -7.58
N LYS A 109 -12.02 -25.86 -7.59
CA LYS A 109 -12.75 -26.19 -8.84
C LYS A 109 -12.72 -25.06 -9.87
N ASN A 110 -12.64 -23.80 -9.45
CA ASN A 110 -12.52 -22.63 -10.32
C ASN A 110 -11.08 -22.38 -10.84
N GLY A 111 -10.13 -23.26 -10.51
CA GLY A 111 -8.76 -23.20 -11.00
C GLY A 111 -7.76 -22.47 -10.10
N ILE A 112 -8.22 -21.78 -9.07
CA ILE A 112 -7.35 -21.07 -8.14
C ILE A 112 -6.50 -22.07 -7.36
N LYS A 113 -5.20 -21.75 -7.17
CA LYS A 113 -4.26 -22.54 -6.40
C LYS A 113 -3.86 -21.82 -5.12
N VAL A 114 -3.95 -22.50 -4.00
CA VAL A 114 -3.61 -21.98 -2.68
C VAL A 114 -2.60 -22.91 -2.01
N ILE A 115 -1.43 -22.41 -1.74
CA ILE A 115 -0.38 -23.09 -0.97
C ILE A 115 -0.52 -22.65 0.47
N VAL A 116 -0.61 -23.59 1.39
CA VAL A 116 -0.70 -23.33 2.83
C VAL A 116 0.50 -23.98 3.52
N ARG A 117 1.27 -23.17 4.24
CA ARG A 117 2.37 -23.62 5.07
C ARG A 117 2.11 -23.26 6.53
N PRO A 118 1.53 -24.17 7.33
CA PRO A 118 1.41 -23.98 8.77
C PRO A 118 2.79 -23.84 9.40
N THR A 119 2.95 -22.90 10.34
CA THR A 119 4.21 -22.72 11.07
C THR A 119 3.92 -22.14 12.46
N THR A 120 4.74 -22.53 13.43
CA THR A 120 4.67 -22.05 14.81
C THR A 120 5.74 -21.01 15.16
N LEU A 121 6.42 -20.45 14.14
CA LEU A 121 7.50 -19.45 14.34
C LEU A 121 7.01 -18.22 15.08
N LYS A 122 5.74 -17.81 14.80
CA LYS A 122 5.04 -16.76 15.53
C LYS A 122 3.61 -17.23 15.80
N ALA A 123 3.19 -17.18 17.05
CA ALA A 123 1.88 -17.67 17.47
C ALA A 123 0.71 -16.81 16.99
N ASP A 124 0.94 -15.52 16.77
CA ASP A 124 -0.06 -14.49 16.49
C ASP A 124 0.04 -13.88 15.09
N GLU A 125 0.78 -14.53 14.17
CA GLU A 125 0.97 -14.00 12.82
C GLU A 125 0.52 -15.00 11.74
N VAL A 126 -0.21 -14.48 10.75
CA VAL A 126 -0.43 -15.10 9.45
C VAL A 126 -0.14 -14.10 8.35
N ARG A 127 0.53 -14.54 7.31
CA ARG A 127 0.81 -13.76 6.10
C ARG A 127 0.23 -14.46 4.88
N ILE A 128 -0.38 -13.67 4.01
CA ILE A 128 -0.94 -14.13 2.75
C ILE A 128 -0.36 -13.27 1.63
N SER A 129 0.16 -13.93 0.61
CA SER A 129 0.61 -13.27 -0.61
C SER A 129 -0.02 -13.95 -1.81
N ALA A 130 -0.73 -13.19 -2.62
CA ALA A 130 -1.26 -13.63 -3.90
C ALA A 130 -0.50 -12.87 -4.99
N VAL A 131 0.29 -13.57 -5.81
CA VAL A 131 1.15 -12.97 -6.83
C VAL A 131 0.79 -13.52 -8.20
N SER A 132 0.68 -12.62 -9.16
CA SER A 132 0.52 -12.92 -10.59
C SER A 132 1.61 -12.27 -11.42
N LYS A 133 1.86 -12.84 -12.58
CA LYS A 133 2.82 -12.34 -13.57
C LYS A 133 2.20 -11.22 -14.39
N GLY A 134 3.04 -10.37 -14.95
CA GLY A 134 2.68 -9.32 -15.88
C GLY A 134 2.95 -7.93 -15.33
N GLY A 135 2.35 -7.53 -14.24
CA GLY A 135 2.57 -6.22 -13.66
C GLY A 135 2.35 -5.08 -14.64
N LYS A 136 3.20 -4.05 -14.57
CA LYS A 136 3.13 -2.91 -15.50
C LYS A 136 3.41 -3.28 -16.95
N SER A 137 4.03 -4.44 -17.24
CA SER A 137 4.22 -4.88 -18.63
C SER A 137 2.91 -5.12 -19.38
N LEU A 138 1.80 -5.29 -18.66
CA LEU A 138 0.45 -5.41 -19.23
C LEU A 138 -0.22 -4.08 -19.55
N LEU A 139 0.31 -2.98 -19.00
CA LEU A 139 -0.28 -1.65 -19.13
C LEU A 139 0.22 -0.94 -20.39
N SER A 140 -0.58 -0.03 -20.91
CA SER A 140 -0.13 0.93 -21.92
C SER A 140 0.84 1.94 -21.30
N ASP A 141 1.65 2.62 -22.12
CA ASP A 141 2.57 3.64 -21.63
C ASP A 141 1.84 4.79 -20.92
N ALA A 142 0.61 5.09 -21.33
CA ALA A 142 -0.24 6.12 -20.70
C ALA A 142 -0.71 5.71 -19.29
N ASP A 143 -0.80 4.41 -19.01
CA ASP A 143 -1.33 3.88 -17.74
C ASP A 143 -0.23 3.54 -16.72
N LEU A 144 1.06 3.65 -17.09
CA LEU A 144 2.17 3.26 -16.21
C LEU A 144 2.15 3.99 -14.90
N PHE A 145 2.01 5.32 -14.93
CA PHE A 145 1.97 6.14 -13.73
C PHE A 145 0.74 5.84 -12.86
N THR A 146 -0.40 5.57 -13.49
CA THR A 146 -1.60 5.09 -12.78
C THR A 146 -1.32 3.77 -12.08
N GLY A 147 -0.61 2.84 -12.74
CA GLY A 147 -0.17 1.59 -12.14
C GLY A 147 0.74 1.77 -10.92
N ASP A 148 1.67 2.72 -10.98
CA ASP A 148 2.56 3.05 -9.86
C ASP A 148 1.80 3.63 -8.66
N LEU A 149 0.78 4.45 -8.90
CA LEU A 149 0.01 5.11 -7.84
C LEU A 149 -1.22 4.33 -7.36
N LEU A 150 -1.67 3.32 -8.10
CA LEU A 150 -2.84 2.52 -7.75
C LEU A 150 -2.82 2.00 -6.30
N PRO A 151 -1.71 1.40 -5.79
CA PRO A 151 -1.66 0.91 -4.41
C PRO A 151 -1.85 2.02 -3.38
N MET A 152 -1.25 3.19 -3.60
CA MET A 152 -1.35 4.34 -2.72
C MET A 152 -2.78 4.89 -2.70
N VAL A 153 -3.38 5.10 -3.86
CA VAL A 153 -4.75 5.63 -3.97
C VAL A 153 -5.74 4.68 -3.31
N MET A 154 -5.66 3.38 -3.57
CA MET A 154 -6.53 2.38 -2.92
C MET A 154 -6.39 2.41 -1.39
N SER A 155 -5.17 2.52 -0.88
CA SER A 155 -4.94 2.61 0.57
C SER A 155 -5.54 3.87 1.20
N GLN A 156 -5.54 4.98 0.49
CA GLN A 156 -6.08 6.26 0.98
C GLN A 156 -7.60 6.38 0.83
N SER A 157 -8.17 5.76 -0.20
CA SER A 157 -9.61 5.81 -0.45
C SER A 157 -10.42 4.82 0.40
N GLY A 158 -9.75 3.85 1.03
CA GLY A 158 -10.43 2.78 1.77
C GLY A 158 -10.83 1.62 0.88
N ILE A 159 -11.95 0.95 1.17
CA ILE A 159 -12.40 -0.23 0.41
C ILE A 159 -13.92 -0.36 0.42
N SER A 160 -14.50 -0.80 -0.68
CA SER A 160 -15.95 -0.99 -0.82
C SER A 160 -16.71 0.28 -0.45
N LYS A 161 -17.67 0.18 0.45
CA LYS A 161 -18.45 1.30 0.97
C LYS A 161 -17.74 2.13 2.05
N PHE A 162 -16.58 1.69 2.53
CA PHE A 162 -15.88 2.33 3.65
C PHE A 162 -14.74 3.22 3.15
N SER A 163 -14.74 4.49 3.56
CA SER A 163 -13.55 5.34 3.48
C SER A 163 -12.42 4.76 4.35
N ALA A 164 -11.19 5.24 4.18
CA ALA A 164 -10.05 4.77 4.98
C ALA A 164 -10.30 4.94 6.50
N THR A 165 -10.90 6.06 6.91
CA THR A 165 -11.24 6.33 8.31
C THR A 165 -12.33 5.39 8.82
N GLU A 166 -13.38 5.17 8.04
CA GLU A 166 -14.46 4.23 8.40
C GLU A 166 -13.92 2.80 8.46
N LEU A 167 -13.10 2.38 7.50
CA LEU A 167 -12.46 1.07 7.52
C LEU A 167 -11.61 0.86 8.77
N ALA A 168 -10.81 1.87 9.16
CA ALA A 168 -10.02 1.80 10.38
C ALA A 168 -10.91 1.58 11.62
N LYS A 169 -12.07 2.26 11.70
CA LYS A 169 -13.04 2.06 12.75
C LYS A 169 -13.69 0.66 12.73
N GLN A 170 -14.04 0.14 11.52
CA GLN A 170 -14.56 -1.23 11.37
C GLN A 170 -13.57 -2.31 11.81
N LEU A 171 -12.27 -2.01 11.69
CA LEU A 171 -11.19 -2.92 12.06
C LEU A 171 -10.67 -2.70 13.49
N THR A 172 -11.28 -1.80 14.28
CA THR A 172 -10.88 -1.59 15.67
C THR A 172 -10.92 -2.90 16.46
N GLY A 173 -9.82 -3.22 17.16
CA GLY A 173 -9.65 -4.47 17.92
C GLY A 173 -9.30 -5.69 17.06
N LYS A 174 -9.16 -5.54 15.75
CA LYS A 174 -8.69 -6.57 14.82
C LYS A 174 -7.28 -6.25 14.32
N ASN A 175 -6.48 -7.29 14.18
CA ASN A 175 -5.19 -7.21 13.49
C ASN A 175 -5.34 -7.88 12.13
N ALA A 176 -5.77 -7.11 11.14
CA ALA A 176 -6.02 -7.58 9.78
C ALA A 176 -5.75 -6.45 8.78
N TYR A 177 -5.02 -6.76 7.72
CA TYR A 177 -4.78 -5.85 6.61
C TYR A 177 -4.74 -6.59 5.27
N ALA A 178 -5.02 -5.88 4.20
CA ALA A 178 -4.73 -6.29 2.83
C ALA A 178 -4.42 -5.05 1.98
N SER A 179 -3.51 -5.21 1.03
CA SER A 179 -3.10 -4.15 0.11
C SER A 179 -2.72 -4.74 -1.25
N VAL A 180 -2.86 -3.97 -2.30
CA VAL A 180 -2.36 -4.34 -3.62
C VAL A 180 -0.94 -3.84 -3.84
N GLY A 181 -0.21 -4.49 -4.75
CA GLY A 181 1.11 -4.06 -5.21
C GLY A 181 1.21 -4.23 -6.72
N VAL A 182 1.88 -3.29 -7.38
CA VAL A 182 2.12 -3.33 -8.84
C VAL A 182 3.60 -3.05 -9.07
N ALA A 183 4.31 -4.04 -9.62
CA ALA A 183 5.71 -3.93 -10.03
C ALA A 183 5.82 -4.03 -11.56
N ASP A 184 7.03 -3.93 -12.09
CA ASP A 184 7.24 -3.93 -13.54
C ASP A 184 6.68 -5.20 -14.21
N TYR A 185 6.91 -6.38 -13.61
CA TYR A 185 6.58 -7.69 -14.20
C TYR A 185 5.69 -8.58 -13.32
N GLU A 186 5.25 -8.08 -12.20
CA GLU A 186 4.32 -8.78 -11.30
C GLU A 186 3.36 -7.81 -10.63
N HIS A 187 2.21 -8.34 -10.22
CA HIS A 187 1.26 -7.64 -9.38
C HIS A 187 0.73 -8.57 -8.31
N ALA A 188 0.37 -8.03 -7.17
CA ALA A 188 0.11 -8.81 -5.99
C ALA A 188 -1.00 -8.24 -5.12
N VAL A 189 -1.62 -9.11 -4.32
CA VAL A 189 -2.37 -8.75 -3.11
C VAL A 189 -1.64 -9.33 -1.93
N ASN A 190 -1.16 -8.47 -1.02
CA ASN A 190 -0.49 -8.86 0.20
C ASN A 190 -1.41 -8.58 1.39
N ALA A 191 -1.52 -9.55 2.28
CA ALA A 191 -2.41 -9.47 3.43
C ALA A 191 -1.82 -10.19 4.63
N GLY A 192 -2.32 -9.90 5.81
CA GLY A 192 -1.87 -10.58 7.03
C GLY A 192 -2.49 -9.99 8.28
N GLY A 193 -2.05 -10.53 9.41
CA GLY A 193 -2.49 -10.13 10.73
C GLY A 193 -2.50 -11.29 11.71
N SER A 194 -3.43 -11.25 12.65
CA SER A 194 -3.59 -12.30 13.65
C SER A 194 -4.38 -13.50 13.10
N PRO A 195 -4.01 -14.75 13.43
CA PRO A 195 -4.79 -15.94 13.08
C PRO A 195 -6.26 -15.89 13.50
N LYS A 196 -6.58 -15.24 14.61
CA LYS A 196 -7.97 -15.07 15.07
C LYS A 196 -8.81 -14.22 14.13
N ASP A 197 -8.17 -13.35 13.36
CA ASP A 197 -8.81 -12.42 12.42
C ASP A 197 -8.73 -12.92 10.96
N ILE A 198 -8.37 -14.19 10.73
CA ILE A 198 -8.14 -14.76 9.40
C ILE A 198 -9.33 -14.58 8.45
N GLU A 199 -10.56 -14.68 8.95
CA GLU A 199 -11.75 -14.45 8.13
C GLU A 199 -11.84 -12.98 7.67
N THR A 200 -11.54 -12.02 8.54
CA THR A 200 -11.45 -10.60 8.18
C THR A 200 -10.37 -10.35 7.12
N ILE A 201 -9.21 -10.98 7.25
CA ILE A 201 -8.11 -10.89 6.26
C ILE A 201 -8.58 -11.39 4.89
N LEU A 202 -9.27 -12.54 4.85
CA LEU A 202 -9.80 -13.10 3.61
C LEU A 202 -10.92 -12.25 2.99
N GLN A 203 -11.76 -11.59 3.81
CA GLN A 203 -12.74 -10.61 3.35
C GLN A 203 -12.06 -9.41 2.71
N LEU A 204 -11.01 -8.86 3.33
CA LEU A 204 -10.23 -7.76 2.77
C LEU A 204 -9.55 -8.15 1.44
N ILE A 205 -9.01 -9.37 1.32
CA ILE A 205 -8.49 -9.88 0.05
C ILE A 205 -9.60 -9.90 -1.00
N TYR A 206 -10.75 -10.49 -0.67
CA TYR A 206 -11.90 -10.54 -1.58
C TYR A 206 -12.28 -9.15 -2.10
N LEU A 207 -12.41 -8.17 -1.22
CA LEU A 207 -12.78 -6.81 -1.58
C LEU A 207 -11.70 -6.10 -2.42
N ASN A 208 -10.41 -6.34 -2.15
CA ASN A 208 -9.33 -5.79 -2.98
C ASN A 208 -9.39 -6.26 -4.44
N PHE A 209 -9.91 -7.46 -4.70
CA PHE A 209 -10.12 -7.96 -6.06
C PHE A 209 -11.42 -7.46 -6.67
N THR A 210 -12.50 -7.34 -5.89
CA THR A 210 -13.86 -7.25 -6.45
C THR A 210 -14.53 -5.91 -6.26
N ASP A 211 -14.13 -5.14 -5.26
CA ASP A 211 -14.80 -3.89 -4.89
C ASP A 211 -13.81 -2.83 -4.37
N PRO A 212 -12.84 -2.41 -5.22
CA PRO A 212 -11.93 -1.33 -4.88
C PRO A 212 -12.71 -0.03 -4.77
N ARG A 213 -12.31 0.83 -3.81
CA ARG A 213 -12.87 2.17 -3.68
C ARG A 213 -11.93 3.20 -4.30
N PHE A 214 -12.49 4.06 -5.13
CA PHE A 214 -11.82 5.26 -5.65
C PHE A 214 -12.71 6.47 -5.37
N ASP A 215 -12.18 7.47 -4.68
CA ASP A 215 -12.90 8.66 -4.27
C ASP A 215 -12.28 9.91 -4.87
N GLN A 216 -13.11 10.82 -5.41
CA GLN A 216 -12.63 12.03 -6.08
C GLN A 216 -11.97 12.99 -5.10
N THR A 217 -12.53 13.13 -3.89
CA THR A 217 -11.97 14.01 -2.87
C THR A 217 -10.61 13.56 -2.42
N ASP A 218 -10.43 12.22 -2.23
CA ASP A 218 -9.16 11.62 -1.85
C ASP A 218 -8.11 11.80 -2.96
N LEU A 219 -8.51 11.60 -4.23
CA LEU A 219 -7.65 11.83 -5.38
C LEU A 219 -7.24 13.31 -5.51
N ASP A 220 -8.17 14.24 -5.32
CA ASP A 220 -7.89 15.66 -5.36
C ASP A 220 -6.95 16.10 -4.24
N ASN A 221 -7.12 15.56 -3.03
CA ASN A 221 -6.23 15.81 -1.90
C ASN A 221 -4.83 15.26 -2.15
N LEU A 222 -4.73 14.05 -2.73
CA LEU A 222 -3.46 13.49 -3.16
C LEU A 222 -2.76 14.41 -4.17
N LYS A 223 -3.47 14.85 -5.21
CA LYS A 223 -2.92 15.77 -6.22
C LYS A 223 -2.49 17.11 -5.60
N LYS A 224 -3.29 17.69 -4.71
CA LYS A 224 -2.94 18.92 -3.99
C LYS A 224 -1.66 18.81 -3.18
N MET A 225 -1.38 17.64 -2.64
CA MET A 225 -0.16 17.37 -1.85
C MET A 225 1.05 17.10 -2.76
N TYR A 226 0.90 16.23 -3.74
CA TYR A 226 2.06 15.73 -4.51
C TYR A 226 2.43 16.61 -5.70
N VAL A 227 1.49 17.25 -6.39
CA VAL A 227 1.84 18.09 -7.56
C VAL A 227 2.78 19.24 -7.18
N PRO A 228 2.55 20.05 -6.14
CA PRO A 228 3.49 21.09 -5.73
C PRO A 228 4.85 20.51 -5.28
N TYR A 229 4.85 19.35 -4.63
CA TYR A 229 6.06 18.65 -4.24
C TYR A 229 6.93 18.31 -5.45
N PHE A 230 6.35 17.68 -6.49
CA PHE A 230 7.08 17.35 -7.71
C PHE A 230 7.49 18.59 -8.51
N VAL A 231 6.66 19.63 -8.60
CA VAL A 231 7.04 20.92 -9.20
C VAL A 231 8.31 21.51 -8.54
N ASN A 232 8.47 21.33 -7.23
CA ASN A 232 9.68 21.77 -6.55
C ASN A 232 10.84 20.80 -6.74
N MET A 233 10.59 19.49 -6.70
CA MET A 233 11.61 18.47 -6.95
C MET A 233 12.23 18.57 -8.34
N GLU A 234 11.43 18.88 -9.36
CA GLU A 234 11.90 19.05 -10.74
C GLU A 234 12.94 20.17 -10.90
N LYS A 235 13.05 21.07 -9.90
CA LYS A 235 14.06 22.12 -9.82
C LYS A 235 15.30 21.71 -9.05
N ASP A 236 15.23 20.60 -8.30
CA ASP A 236 16.36 20.11 -7.51
C ASP A 236 17.47 19.57 -8.41
N PRO A 237 18.72 20.01 -8.22
CA PRO A 237 19.83 19.55 -9.07
C PRO A 237 20.06 18.03 -9.03
N ASN A 238 19.76 17.36 -7.91
CA ASN A 238 19.91 15.91 -7.82
C ASN A 238 18.80 15.19 -8.61
N TYR A 239 17.57 15.75 -8.63
CA TYR A 239 16.50 15.24 -9.47
C TYR A 239 16.87 15.39 -10.96
N ILE A 240 17.39 16.57 -11.35
CA ILE A 240 17.84 16.83 -12.74
C ILE A 240 18.94 15.84 -13.11
N ALA A 241 19.93 15.62 -12.22
CA ALA A 241 21.01 14.68 -12.44
C ALA A 241 20.50 13.23 -12.60
N SER A 242 19.60 12.80 -11.74
CA SER A 242 19.00 11.45 -11.81
C SER A 242 18.17 11.27 -13.09
N LYS A 243 17.44 12.31 -13.50
CA LYS A 243 16.68 12.30 -14.75
C LYS A 243 17.61 12.16 -15.95
N GLN A 244 18.65 12.98 -16.05
CA GLN A 244 19.65 12.92 -17.11
C GLN A 244 20.34 11.56 -17.19
N TYR A 245 20.66 10.98 -16.02
CA TYR A 245 21.24 9.64 -15.95
C TYR A 245 20.29 8.58 -16.52
N ILE A 246 19.03 8.55 -16.08
CA ILE A 246 18.04 7.57 -16.53
C ILE A 246 17.77 7.73 -18.03
N GLU A 247 17.58 8.96 -18.51
CA GLU A 247 17.36 9.27 -19.92
C GLU A 247 18.54 8.83 -20.80
N THR A 248 19.77 9.01 -20.31
CA THR A 248 20.99 8.57 -21.00
C THR A 248 21.09 7.06 -21.05
N VAL A 249 20.88 6.38 -19.92
CA VAL A 249 21.00 4.91 -19.81
C VAL A 249 19.95 4.19 -20.65
N TYR A 250 18.72 4.70 -20.69
CA TYR A 250 17.59 4.05 -21.35
C TYR A 250 17.12 4.75 -22.65
N GLY A 251 17.87 5.74 -23.15
CA GLY A 251 17.55 6.40 -24.42
C GLY A 251 16.19 7.10 -24.42
N ASN A 252 15.81 7.77 -23.34
CA ASN A 252 14.49 8.40 -23.17
C ASN A 252 13.31 7.44 -23.30
N HIS A 253 13.49 6.17 -22.93
CA HIS A 253 12.43 5.19 -23.03
C HIS A 253 11.20 5.60 -22.21
N PRO A 254 9.95 5.57 -22.75
CA PRO A 254 8.75 6.07 -22.06
C PRO A 254 8.46 5.33 -20.75
N ARG A 255 8.88 4.06 -20.63
CA ARG A 255 8.72 3.25 -19.42
C ARG A 255 9.80 3.43 -18.36
N ARG A 256 10.81 4.27 -18.63
CA ARG A 256 11.92 4.60 -17.73
C ARG A 256 12.05 6.11 -17.58
N GLN A 257 11.00 6.71 -17.02
CA GLN A 257 10.97 8.14 -16.74
C GLN A 257 10.91 8.39 -15.25
N MET A 258 11.51 9.49 -14.80
CA MET A 258 11.32 9.99 -13.45
C MET A 258 9.90 10.53 -13.27
N THR A 259 9.29 10.23 -12.13
CA THR A 259 7.99 10.82 -11.77
C THR A 259 8.06 12.34 -11.78
N ASN A 260 7.12 12.98 -12.45
CA ASN A 260 7.04 14.44 -12.55
C ASN A 260 5.60 14.93 -12.34
N SER A 261 5.46 16.24 -12.14
CA SER A 261 4.17 16.87 -11.83
C SER A 261 3.10 16.66 -12.91
N LYS A 262 3.48 16.62 -14.19
CA LYS A 262 2.56 16.47 -15.32
C LYS A 262 1.92 15.07 -15.41
N MET A 263 2.57 14.05 -14.86
CA MET A 263 2.01 12.69 -14.86
C MET A 263 0.70 12.60 -14.06
N PHE A 264 0.50 13.51 -13.10
CA PHE A 264 -0.74 13.58 -12.33
C PHE A 264 -1.96 14.02 -13.14
N ASP A 265 -1.77 14.65 -14.33
CA ASP A 265 -2.89 15.06 -15.19
C ASP A 265 -3.66 13.83 -15.72
N GLY A 266 -2.95 12.74 -16.03
CA GLY A 266 -3.54 11.47 -16.50
C GLY A 266 -4.16 10.61 -15.40
N LEU A 267 -3.94 10.94 -14.13
CA LEU A 267 -4.46 10.17 -12.99
C LEU A 267 -5.92 10.56 -12.73
N THR A 268 -6.85 9.69 -13.07
CA THR A 268 -8.30 9.89 -12.91
C THR A 268 -8.93 8.68 -12.24
N LEU A 269 -10.16 8.82 -11.72
CA LEU A 269 -10.91 7.67 -11.19
C LEU A 269 -11.11 6.59 -12.26
N GLU A 270 -11.34 6.99 -13.50
CA GLU A 270 -11.52 6.08 -14.62
C GLU A 270 -10.22 5.32 -14.93
N SER A 271 -9.05 6.00 -15.01
CA SER A 271 -7.77 5.35 -15.24
C SER A 271 -7.43 4.37 -14.12
N LEU A 272 -7.68 4.72 -12.86
CA LEU A 272 -7.49 3.84 -11.70
C LEU A 272 -8.37 2.59 -11.77
N ALA A 273 -9.67 2.76 -12.06
CA ALA A 273 -10.60 1.64 -12.20
C ALA A 273 -10.22 0.71 -13.36
N ASN A 274 -9.80 1.28 -14.50
CA ASN A 274 -9.37 0.50 -15.67
C ASN A 274 -8.09 -0.28 -15.38
N VAL A 275 -7.07 0.33 -14.76
CA VAL A 275 -5.82 -0.34 -14.38
C VAL A 275 -6.08 -1.43 -13.34
N HIS A 276 -6.89 -1.14 -12.32
CA HIS A 276 -7.29 -2.18 -11.35
C HIS A 276 -7.98 -3.35 -12.04
N LYS A 277 -8.98 -3.10 -12.87
CA LYS A 277 -9.69 -4.13 -13.62
C LYS A 277 -8.74 -4.94 -14.52
N MET A 278 -7.77 -4.29 -15.16
CA MET A 278 -6.79 -4.97 -16.01
C MET A 278 -5.92 -5.93 -15.22
N LEU A 279 -5.51 -5.57 -14.00
CA LEU A 279 -4.55 -6.34 -13.19
C LEU A 279 -5.20 -7.32 -12.22
N PHE A 280 -6.43 -7.09 -11.76
CA PHE A 280 -7.02 -7.86 -10.65
C PHE A 280 -8.32 -8.60 -11.00
N SER A 281 -8.68 -8.73 -12.28
CA SER A 281 -9.93 -9.41 -12.70
C SER A 281 -9.87 -10.94 -12.67
N TYR A 282 -8.68 -11.56 -12.66
CA TYR A 282 -8.57 -13.01 -12.89
C TYR A 282 -7.72 -13.69 -11.82
N ALA A 283 -8.36 -14.05 -10.71
CA ALA A 283 -7.67 -14.63 -9.54
C ALA A 283 -7.06 -16.02 -9.78
N ASN A 284 -7.47 -16.76 -10.80
CA ASN A 284 -6.85 -18.03 -11.16
C ASN A 284 -5.44 -17.90 -11.76
N ASP A 285 -5.02 -16.69 -12.12
CA ASP A 285 -3.66 -16.39 -12.55
C ASP A 285 -2.73 -16.07 -11.37
N PHE A 286 -3.30 -15.85 -10.19
CA PHE A 286 -2.55 -15.62 -8.97
C PHE A 286 -2.20 -16.94 -8.27
N ARG A 287 -1.00 -16.99 -7.73
CA ARG A 287 -0.60 -18.03 -6.78
C ARG A 287 -0.77 -17.48 -5.37
N PHE A 288 -1.72 -18.02 -4.64
CA PHE A 288 -1.95 -17.68 -3.24
C PHE A 288 -1.02 -18.50 -2.35
N VAL A 289 -0.31 -17.86 -1.45
CA VAL A 289 0.54 -18.50 -0.43
C VAL A 289 0.09 -17.98 0.93
N ILE A 290 -0.30 -18.89 1.82
CA ILE A 290 -0.70 -18.61 3.20
C ILE A 290 0.34 -19.26 4.12
N ALA A 291 1.02 -18.47 4.94
CA ALA A 291 2.01 -18.96 5.88
C ALA A 291 1.78 -18.36 7.26
N GLY A 292 1.89 -19.16 8.31
CA GLY A 292 1.71 -18.70 9.69
C GLY A 292 1.04 -19.73 10.58
N ASN A 293 0.60 -19.27 11.74
CA ASN A 293 -0.09 -20.12 12.71
C ASN A 293 -1.54 -20.36 12.30
N VAL A 294 -1.78 -21.31 11.41
CA VAL A 294 -3.09 -21.65 10.85
C VAL A 294 -3.37 -23.15 10.98
N ASP A 295 -4.61 -23.49 11.27
CA ASP A 295 -5.12 -24.86 11.20
C ASP A 295 -5.80 -25.09 9.85
N LEU A 296 -5.41 -26.18 9.16
CA LEU A 296 -5.90 -26.50 7.81
C LEU A 296 -7.42 -26.74 7.77
N ASN A 297 -7.98 -27.33 8.84
CA ASN A 297 -9.40 -27.69 8.86
C ASN A 297 -10.29 -26.47 9.00
N THR A 298 -9.88 -25.50 9.82
CA THR A 298 -10.60 -24.23 10.01
C THR A 298 -10.36 -23.26 8.84
N LEU A 299 -9.16 -23.25 8.26
CA LEU A 299 -8.81 -22.38 7.13
C LEU A 299 -9.48 -22.79 5.82
N LYS A 300 -9.55 -24.10 5.53
CA LYS A 300 -10.06 -24.60 4.26
C LYS A 300 -11.46 -24.12 3.89
N PRO A 301 -12.48 -24.16 4.77
CA PRO A 301 -13.81 -23.65 4.44
C PRO A 301 -13.82 -22.14 4.17
N LEU A 302 -12.98 -21.36 4.84
CA LEU A 302 -12.84 -19.93 4.60
C LEU A 302 -12.19 -19.63 3.25
N VAL A 303 -11.14 -20.36 2.87
CA VAL A 303 -10.53 -20.29 1.54
C VAL A 303 -11.55 -20.64 0.45
N GLU A 304 -12.30 -21.72 0.62
CA GLU A 304 -13.35 -22.13 -0.30
C GLU A 304 -14.44 -21.06 -0.44
N LYS A 305 -14.78 -20.36 0.65
CA LYS A 305 -15.79 -19.30 0.67
C LYS A 305 -15.27 -18.03 0.00
N TYR A 306 -14.18 -17.45 0.47
CA TYR A 306 -13.72 -16.12 0.05
C TYR A 306 -12.83 -16.17 -1.20
N ILE A 307 -11.72 -16.92 -1.18
CA ILE A 307 -10.84 -17.06 -2.35
C ILE A 307 -11.58 -17.81 -3.46
N GLY A 308 -12.37 -18.82 -3.10
CA GLY A 308 -13.20 -19.55 -4.04
C GLY A 308 -14.30 -18.72 -4.75
N SER A 309 -14.64 -17.55 -4.21
CA SER A 309 -15.62 -16.61 -4.81
C SER A 309 -14.98 -15.56 -5.71
N LEU A 310 -13.66 -15.50 -5.79
CA LEU A 310 -12.97 -14.54 -6.64
C LEU A 310 -13.24 -14.82 -8.12
N PRO A 311 -13.29 -13.76 -8.97
CA PRO A 311 -13.49 -13.91 -10.41
C PRO A 311 -12.32 -14.66 -11.06
N THR A 312 -12.63 -15.47 -12.06
CA THR A 312 -11.66 -16.29 -12.79
C THR A 312 -11.94 -16.30 -14.29
N ALA A 313 -10.91 -16.53 -15.10
CA ALA A 313 -11.04 -16.77 -16.54
C ALA A 313 -10.89 -18.26 -16.87
N LYS A 314 -11.38 -18.67 -18.06
CA LYS A 314 -11.21 -20.05 -18.55
C LYS A 314 -9.75 -20.38 -18.88
N GLN A 315 -8.98 -19.39 -19.29
CA GLN A 315 -7.57 -19.50 -19.64
C GLN A 315 -6.79 -18.42 -18.90
N SER A 316 -5.49 -18.64 -18.70
CA SER A 316 -4.59 -17.62 -18.13
C SER A 316 -4.59 -16.37 -18.99
N GLN A 317 -4.72 -15.21 -18.35
CA GLN A 317 -4.78 -13.89 -18.98
C GLN A 317 -3.50 -13.09 -18.75
N TYR A 318 -2.72 -13.46 -17.72
CA TYR A 318 -1.57 -12.67 -17.29
C TYR A 318 -0.26 -13.38 -17.63
N SER A 319 0.57 -12.70 -18.39
CA SER A 319 1.94 -13.12 -18.70
C SER A 319 2.81 -11.88 -18.84
N VAL A 320 4.08 -12.02 -18.49
CA VAL A 320 5.05 -10.94 -18.72
C VAL A 320 5.11 -10.63 -20.23
N GLN A 321 4.93 -9.36 -20.56
CA GLN A 321 5.12 -8.84 -21.90
C GLN A 321 6.52 -8.22 -22.00
N ASP A 322 7.15 -8.34 -23.16
CA ASP A 322 8.37 -7.59 -23.42
C ASP A 322 8.01 -6.11 -23.61
N ASP A 323 8.41 -5.30 -22.64
CA ASP A 323 8.14 -3.87 -22.59
C ASP A 323 9.11 -3.03 -23.44
N GLY A 324 10.07 -3.68 -24.08
CA GLY A 324 11.08 -3.03 -24.93
C GLY A 324 12.15 -2.25 -24.17
N VAL A 325 12.11 -2.22 -22.84
CA VAL A 325 13.12 -1.52 -22.03
C VAL A 325 14.47 -2.19 -22.19
N ARG A 326 15.42 -1.45 -22.71
CA ARG A 326 16.82 -1.88 -22.91
C ARG A 326 17.75 -0.74 -22.56
N VAL A 327 18.92 -1.08 -22.06
CA VAL A 327 20.02 -0.14 -21.93
C VAL A 327 20.55 0.18 -23.32
N VAL A 328 20.90 1.44 -23.57
CA VAL A 328 21.50 1.88 -24.85
C VAL A 328 22.79 1.09 -25.14
N LYS A 329 23.02 0.80 -26.39
CA LYS A 329 24.22 0.06 -26.85
C LYS A 329 25.32 1.02 -27.25
N GLY A 330 26.57 0.58 -27.09
CA GLY A 330 27.74 1.34 -27.46
C GLY A 330 28.19 2.32 -26.38
N GLU A 331 29.13 3.17 -26.74
CA GLU A 331 29.66 4.22 -25.87
C GLU A 331 28.78 5.46 -25.99
N VAL A 332 28.26 5.91 -24.87
CA VAL A 332 27.42 7.11 -24.77
C VAL A 332 27.98 7.98 -23.66
N THR A 333 28.25 9.24 -23.99
CA THR A 333 28.69 10.27 -23.05
C THR A 333 27.62 11.35 -22.98
N ASN A 334 27.27 11.76 -21.75
CA ASN A 334 26.38 12.88 -21.50
C ASN A 334 26.99 13.77 -20.43
N ASP A 335 27.41 14.96 -20.82
CA ASP A 335 27.91 15.99 -19.92
C ASP A 335 26.84 17.07 -19.75
N PHE A 336 26.46 17.33 -18.53
CA PHE A 336 25.45 18.36 -18.22
C PHE A 336 25.82 19.12 -16.96
N THR A 337 25.24 20.30 -16.80
CA THR A 337 25.43 21.16 -15.64
C THR A 337 24.07 21.51 -15.05
N ALA A 338 23.96 21.48 -13.72
CA ALA A 338 22.82 21.98 -12.97
C ALA A 338 23.30 23.03 -11.97
N GLU A 339 22.53 24.10 -11.80
CA GLU A 339 22.85 25.16 -10.86
C GLU A 339 22.69 24.67 -9.42
N MET A 340 23.73 24.84 -8.61
CA MET A 340 23.79 24.40 -7.20
C MET A 340 24.40 25.46 -6.31
N GLN A 341 24.01 25.50 -5.03
CA GLN A 341 24.58 26.39 -4.04
C GLN A 341 26.06 26.06 -3.74
N GLN A 342 26.42 24.79 -3.76
CA GLN A 342 27.79 24.32 -3.56
C GLN A 342 28.25 23.54 -4.80
N PRO A 343 29.39 23.86 -5.40
CA PRO A 343 29.93 23.13 -6.54
C PRO A 343 30.15 21.66 -6.19
N LYS A 344 29.61 20.78 -7.04
CA LYS A 344 29.77 19.34 -6.92
C LYS A 344 29.98 18.75 -8.32
N VAL A 345 30.91 17.83 -8.44
CA VAL A 345 31.08 17.02 -9.66
C VAL A 345 30.71 15.59 -9.30
N SER A 346 29.90 14.96 -10.15
CA SER A 346 29.57 13.55 -10.05
C SER A 346 29.84 12.87 -11.39
N VAL A 347 30.48 11.72 -11.38
CA VAL A 347 30.76 10.91 -12.55
C VAL A 347 30.07 9.57 -12.35
N PHE A 348 29.23 9.19 -13.30
CA PHE A 348 28.56 7.90 -13.33
C PHE A 348 29.10 7.07 -14.48
N LEU A 349 29.65 5.91 -14.17
CA LEU A 349 30.12 4.94 -15.16
C LEU A 349 29.19 3.72 -15.10
N THR A 350 28.48 3.45 -16.19
CA THR A 350 27.55 2.33 -16.29
C THR A 350 28.03 1.35 -17.35
N PHE A 351 28.22 0.11 -16.94
CA PHE A 351 28.54 -0.99 -17.85
C PHE A 351 27.32 -1.91 -17.93
N SER A 352 26.94 -2.28 -19.14
CA SER A 352 25.81 -3.17 -19.36
C SER A 352 26.22 -4.36 -20.23
N GLY A 353 25.51 -5.47 -20.09
CA GLY A 353 25.74 -6.66 -20.89
C GLY A 353 24.53 -7.56 -20.89
N ASP A 354 24.42 -8.43 -21.87
CA ASP A 354 23.37 -9.44 -21.96
C ASP A 354 23.78 -10.67 -21.12
N LEU A 355 22.94 -11.03 -20.17
CA LEU A 355 23.12 -12.21 -19.34
C LEU A 355 21.81 -13.02 -19.31
N ALA A 356 21.90 -14.33 -19.60
CA ALA A 356 20.72 -15.19 -19.54
C ALA A 356 20.14 -15.25 -18.12
N ASP A 357 18.84 -15.06 -18.00
CA ASP A 357 18.14 -15.14 -16.70
C ASP A 357 17.99 -16.62 -16.29
N ASN A 358 18.82 -17.05 -15.36
CA ASN A 358 18.76 -18.34 -14.73
C ASN A 358 19.32 -18.28 -13.29
N ALA A 359 19.02 -19.30 -12.46
CA ALA A 359 19.41 -19.31 -11.06
C ALA A 359 20.91 -19.15 -10.82
N LYS A 360 21.76 -19.73 -11.71
CA LYS A 360 23.22 -19.60 -11.61
C LYS A 360 23.68 -18.17 -11.83
N ASN A 361 23.15 -17.51 -12.87
CA ASN A 361 23.57 -16.16 -13.22
C ASN A 361 23.04 -15.13 -12.19
N ARG A 362 21.87 -15.35 -11.62
CA ARG A 362 21.37 -14.53 -10.51
C ARG A 362 22.29 -14.59 -9.31
N LEU A 363 22.76 -15.79 -8.92
CA LEU A 363 23.72 -15.97 -7.80
C LEU A 363 25.11 -15.36 -8.06
N VAL A 364 25.49 -15.12 -9.31
CA VAL A 364 26.77 -14.48 -9.65
C VAL A 364 26.69 -12.97 -9.64
N LEU A 365 25.47 -12.40 -9.84
CA LEU A 365 25.24 -10.96 -9.83
C LEU A 365 24.98 -10.39 -8.42
N ASP A 366 24.53 -11.23 -7.48
CA ASP A 366 24.34 -10.89 -6.05
C ASP A 366 25.69 -10.96 -5.29
#